data_d52ab5351d1fe35feff70071a1b6d602
#
_entry.id   d52ab5351d1fe35feff70071a1b6d602
#
_cell.length_a   1.000
_cell.length_b   1.000
_cell.length_c   1.000
_cell.angle_alpha   90.00
_cell.angle_beta   90.00
_cell.angle_gamma   90.00
#
_symmetry.space_group_name_H-M   'P 1'
#
loop_
_entity.id
_entity.type
_entity.pdbx_description
1 polymer ?
#
loop_
_entity_poly.entity_id
_entity_poly.type
_entity_poly.pdbx_seq_one_letter_code
_entity_poly.pdbx_strand_id
1 'polypeptide(L)'
;MLTDTNIFNPFPGLRSFEENEDVLFFGREKQVDELVKKLRLQKFLAVIGSSGSGKSSLVKSGLIPALHSGFMSGAGSNWRICTFRPGINPIGNMAKALAENNILFDLQNEDDVFTYTSINETTLRRSSQGLVEVYKQSGIDTKNNLLILVDQFEEIFRFSRLEKDAKEGKRDSIAFINLLIKAAQQKELPIYVVFTMRSDFLGDCTEFRGLPEAINEGQYLVPRMTREERRDAITGPVAVGGATITPRLLNQLLNDVGDNPDQLPILQHALMRTWDVWKKKDNPDAAIDVTEYEETGTMALALSQHAEEAYHELNTERKKEICESIFKALTDRGSDSRGIRRPTKLSEICKLANATPQEVIEVIEVFRQPGRSFLMPPSNIAITEETIIDISHESLMRCWGRLIAWVEEETQSAETYLRLCEGANLHELGKGGLWQNPELQLAWKWKEEANPNVTWASRYNNYFDKTMLFLSHCKQQSELQLQYKEQKQKSALRKARLIALFISCIALMSF
;
A
#
# COMPACT_ATOMS: atom_id res chain seq x y z
N MET A 1 26.66 31.86 23.77
CA MET A 1 26.10 30.56 24.18
C MET A 1 24.92 30.30 23.28
N LEU A 2 25.14 29.62 22.17
CA LEU A 2 24.07 29.12 21.28
C LEU A 2 23.67 27.78 21.86
N THR A 3 22.61 27.81 22.62
CA THR A 3 22.01 26.65 23.30
C THR A 3 21.27 25.78 22.28
N ASP A 4 21.49 24.48 22.39
CA ASP A 4 20.69 23.37 21.82
C ASP A 4 20.07 23.64 20.46
N THR A 5 20.87 23.58 19.41
CA THR A 5 20.36 23.28 18.09
C THR A 5 19.82 21.85 18.15
N ASN A 6 18.52 21.73 18.29
CA ASN A 6 17.84 20.44 18.21
C ASN A 6 18.04 19.89 16.79
N ILE A 7 19.14 19.16 16.59
CA ILE A 7 19.52 18.58 15.30
C ILE A 7 18.40 17.59 14.94
N PHE A 8 17.50 17.98 14.04
CA PHE A 8 16.43 17.14 13.55
C PHE A 8 16.92 16.28 12.37
N ASN A 9 16.32 15.11 12.17
CA ASN A 9 16.62 14.28 11.02
C ASN A 9 15.99 14.88 9.76
N PRO A 10 16.78 15.30 8.75
CA PRO A 10 16.26 15.98 7.56
C PRO A 10 15.67 15.02 6.51
N PHE A 11 15.70 13.73 6.75
CA PHE A 11 15.25 12.71 5.82
C PHE A 11 13.95 12.08 6.29
N PRO A 12 12.85 12.11 5.47
CA PRO A 12 11.54 11.62 5.88
C PRO A 12 11.41 10.09 5.86
N GLY A 13 12.44 9.37 5.37
CA GLY A 13 12.40 7.91 5.21
C GLY A 13 11.49 7.49 4.04
N LEU A 14 10.51 6.61 4.31
CA LEU A 14 9.64 6.08 3.25
C LEU A 14 8.47 6.99 2.87
N ARG A 15 8.12 7.97 3.70
CA ARG A 15 7.06 8.91 3.39
C ARG A 15 7.51 9.97 2.37
N SER A 16 6.57 10.62 1.70
CA SER A 16 6.87 11.82 0.92
C SER A 16 7.28 12.99 1.81
N PHE A 17 8.04 13.92 1.27
CA PHE A 17 8.17 15.25 1.85
C PHE A 17 6.80 15.94 1.85
N GLU A 18 6.50 16.70 2.91
CA GLU A 18 5.28 17.48 3.05
C GLU A 18 5.53 18.97 2.72
N GLU A 19 4.48 19.77 2.65
CA GLU A 19 4.53 21.16 2.22
C GLU A 19 5.50 22.02 3.06
N ASN A 20 5.53 21.81 4.37
CA ASN A 20 6.38 22.52 5.32
C ASN A 20 7.84 22.03 5.35
N GLU A 21 8.20 21.07 4.51
CA GLU A 21 9.54 20.50 4.37
C GLU A 21 10.23 20.95 3.05
N ASP A 22 9.73 22.00 2.41
CA ASP A 22 10.25 22.54 1.14
C ASP A 22 11.72 22.89 1.20
N VAL A 23 12.19 23.41 2.35
CA VAL A 23 13.60 23.73 2.61
C VAL A 23 14.53 22.51 2.61
N LEU A 24 13.97 21.30 2.65
CA LEU A 24 14.68 20.03 2.59
C LEU A 24 14.58 19.36 1.22
N PHE A 25 13.83 19.93 0.29
CA PHE A 25 13.55 19.33 -0.99
C PHE A 25 14.44 19.88 -2.10
N PHE A 26 15.49 19.16 -2.45
CA PHE A 26 16.53 19.58 -3.41
C PHE A 26 16.59 18.70 -4.66
N GLY A 27 17.16 19.23 -5.73
CA GLY A 27 17.47 18.52 -6.95
C GLY A 27 16.30 18.33 -7.90
N ARG A 28 15.21 19.10 -7.73
CA ARG A 28 14.00 19.04 -8.57
C ARG A 28 13.50 20.42 -9.00
N GLU A 29 14.30 21.45 -8.87
CA GLU A 29 13.92 22.83 -9.11
C GLU A 29 13.45 23.06 -10.56
N LYS A 30 14.13 22.46 -11.54
CA LYS A 30 13.74 22.53 -12.96
C LYS A 30 12.39 21.90 -13.23
N GLN A 31 12.13 20.75 -12.58
CA GLN A 31 10.87 20.03 -12.71
C GLN A 31 9.71 20.81 -12.07
N VAL A 32 9.96 21.49 -10.95
CA VAL A 32 8.98 22.39 -10.32
C VAL A 32 8.62 23.54 -11.28
N ASP A 33 9.60 24.20 -11.88
CA ASP A 33 9.38 25.26 -12.87
C ASP A 33 8.52 24.80 -14.06
N GLU A 34 8.78 23.58 -14.54
CA GLU A 34 8.01 22.99 -15.64
C GLU A 34 6.56 22.68 -15.22
N LEU A 35 6.35 22.19 -14.00
CA LEU A 35 5.00 21.95 -13.46
C LEU A 35 4.20 23.26 -13.33
N VAL A 36 4.81 24.31 -12.77
CA VAL A 36 4.17 25.64 -12.64
C VAL A 36 3.77 26.18 -14.02
N LYS A 37 4.65 26.09 -15.03
CA LYS A 37 4.35 26.52 -16.41
C LYS A 37 3.19 25.74 -17.03
N LYS A 38 3.16 24.41 -16.85
CA LYS A 38 2.08 23.56 -17.38
C LYS A 38 0.75 23.83 -16.68
N LEU A 39 0.73 23.91 -15.34
CA LEU A 39 -0.48 24.17 -14.57
C LEU A 39 -1.11 25.52 -14.92
N ARG A 40 -0.29 26.55 -15.17
CA ARG A 40 -0.75 27.87 -15.62
C ARG A 40 -1.52 27.81 -16.93
N LEU A 41 -1.08 26.94 -17.86
CA LEU A 41 -1.68 26.86 -19.19
C LEU A 41 -2.97 26.05 -19.22
N GLN A 42 -3.03 24.94 -18.45
CA GLN A 42 -4.07 23.91 -18.62
C GLN A 42 -5.07 23.82 -17.47
N LYS A 43 -4.78 24.39 -16.28
CA LYS A 43 -5.55 24.21 -15.04
C LYS A 43 -5.75 22.75 -14.61
N PHE A 44 -5.27 21.77 -15.38
CA PHE A 44 -5.32 20.34 -15.15
C PHE A 44 -3.93 19.76 -15.39
N LEU A 45 -3.38 19.05 -14.41
CA LEU A 45 -2.05 18.51 -14.49
C LEU A 45 -1.97 17.09 -13.93
N ALA A 46 -1.61 16.14 -14.78
CA ALA A 46 -1.34 14.76 -14.41
C ALA A 46 0.16 14.56 -14.21
N VAL A 47 0.62 14.38 -12.97
CA VAL A 47 2.02 14.11 -12.63
C VAL A 47 2.22 12.59 -12.61
N ILE A 48 2.80 12.05 -13.67
CA ILE A 48 2.89 10.62 -13.95
C ILE A 48 4.34 10.13 -13.79
N GLY A 49 4.54 8.93 -13.27
CA GLY A 49 5.86 8.31 -13.16
C GLY A 49 5.81 6.97 -12.45
N SER A 50 6.95 6.25 -12.46
CA SER A 50 7.06 4.95 -11.78
C SER A 50 6.83 5.08 -10.27
N SER A 51 6.58 3.94 -9.59
CA SER A 51 6.62 3.89 -8.13
C SER A 51 7.97 4.42 -7.63
N GLY A 52 7.97 5.17 -6.52
CA GLY A 52 9.22 5.69 -5.95
C GLY A 52 9.91 6.82 -6.73
N SER A 53 9.33 7.35 -7.81
CA SER A 53 9.95 8.45 -8.59
C SER A 53 9.88 9.84 -7.92
N GLY A 54 9.25 9.95 -6.74
CA GLY A 54 9.14 11.19 -5.99
C GLY A 54 7.98 12.10 -6.40
N LYS A 55 6.94 11.59 -7.09
CA LYS A 55 5.78 12.39 -7.56
C LYS A 55 5.10 13.20 -6.47
N SER A 56 4.74 12.54 -5.37
CA SER A 56 4.04 13.20 -4.25
C SER A 56 4.90 14.28 -3.60
N SER A 57 6.21 14.02 -3.39
CA SER A 57 7.14 15.04 -2.88
C SER A 57 7.32 16.20 -3.85
N LEU A 58 7.42 15.91 -5.15
CA LEU A 58 7.55 16.94 -6.19
C LEU A 58 6.34 17.90 -6.22
N VAL A 59 5.14 17.37 -5.96
CA VAL A 59 3.93 18.21 -5.88
C VAL A 59 3.85 18.92 -4.54
N LYS A 60 3.97 18.17 -3.43
CA LYS A 60 3.77 18.70 -2.07
C LYS A 60 4.86 19.70 -1.67
N SER A 61 6.13 19.31 -1.78
CA SER A 61 7.26 20.15 -1.34
C SER A 61 7.94 20.94 -2.46
N GLY A 62 7.52 20.74 -3.71
CA GLY A 62 8.00 21.52 -4.85
C GLY A 62 6.94 22.47 -5.38
N LEU A 63 5.88 21.93 -6.02
CA LEU A 63 4.87 22.74 -6.70
C LEU A 63 4.09 23.63 -5.73
N ILE A 64 3.57 23.10 -4.63
CA ILE A 64 2.71 23.87 -3.69
C ILE A 64 3.46 25.07 -3.09
N PRO A 65 4.68 24.93 -2.52
CA PRO A 65 5.45 26.07 -2.03
C PRO A 65 5.76 27.11 -3.14
N ALA A 66 6.04 26.66 -4.35
CA ALA A 66 6.24 27.55 -5.49
C ALA A 66 4.99 28.38 -5.83
N LEU A 67 3.79 27.78 -5.71
CA LEU A 67 2.52 28.49 -5.88
C LEU A 67 2.30 29.54 -4.79
N HIS A 68 2.53 29.21 -3.53
CA HIS A 68 2.44 30.14 -2.40
C HIS A 68 3.47 31.27 -2.49
N SER A 69 4.65 31.00 -3.06
CA SER A 69 5.69 32.00 -3.32
C SER A 69 5.39 32.90 -4.55
N GLY A 70 4.27 32.66 -5.25
CA GLY A 70 3.84 33.48 -6.38
C GLY A 70 4.59 33.23 -7.71
N PHE A 71 5.30 32.09 -7.84
CA PHE A 71 6.00 31.74 -9.08
C PHE A 71 5.07 31.56 -10.28
N MET A 72 3.77 31.36 -10.05
CA MET A 72 2.76 31.29 -11.11
C MET A 72 2.27 32.71 -11.47
N SER A 73 2.91 33.34 -12.41
CA SER A 73 2.56 34.72 -12.84
C SER A 73 1.09 34.77 -13.28
N GLY A 74 0.35 35.77 -12.78
CA GLY A 74 -1.05 36.02 -13.07
C GLY A 74 -2.06 35.37 -12.11
N ALA A 75 -1.62 34.40 -11.29
CA ALA A 75 -2.49 33.78 -10.27
C ALA A 75 -2.28 34.35 -8.85
N GLY A 76 -1.16 35.01 -8.61
CA GLY A 76 -0.79 35.50 -7.27
C GLY A 76 -0.36 34.37 -6.33
N SER A 77 -0.32 34.68 -5.03
CA SER A 77 0.17 33.78 -3.97
C SER A 77 -0.93 33.24 -3.06
N ASN A 78 -2.20 33.63 -3.29
CA ASN A 78 -3.31 33.22 -2.44
C ASN A 78 -3.88 31.88 -2.93
N TRP A 79 -3.42 30.80 -2.35
CA TRP A 79 -3.84 29.44 -2.69
C TRP A 79 -4.50 28.75 -1.50
N ARG A 80 -5.58 28.02 -1.77
CA ARG A 80 -6.23 27.09 -0.86
C ARG A 80 -5.99 25.69 -1.42
N ILE A 81 -5.34 24.83 -0.66
CA ILE A 81 -4.87 23.54 -1.13
C ILE A 81 -5.71 22.42 -0.51
N CYS A 82 -6.52 21.75 -1.32
CA CYS A 82 -7.30 20.59 -0.93
C CYS A 82 -6.58 19.31 -1.36
N THR A 83 -5.94 18.63 -0.42
CA THR A 83 -5.17 17.39 -0.68
C THR A 83 -5.88 16.18 -0.12
N PHE A 84 -6.10 15.14 -0.93
CA PHE A 84 -6.67 13.88 -0.48
C PHE A 84 -6.26 12.71 -1.39
N ARG A 85 -6.53 11.49 -0.90
CA ARG A 85 -6.46 10.25 -1.69
C ARG A 85 -7.88 9.79 -2.02
N PRO A 86 -8.11 9.25 -3.22
CA PRO A 86 -9.44 8.78 -3.62
C PRO A 86 -9.99 7.69 -2.70
N GLY A 87 -9.18 6.70 -2.37
CA GLY A 87 -9.59 5.57 -1.56
C GLY A 87 -10.78 4.82 -2.15
N ILE A 88 -11.58 4.19 -1.28
CA ILE A 88 -12.79 3.46 -1.65
C ILE A 88 -13.95 4.42 -1.99
N ASN A 89 -14.02 5.59 -1.32
CA ASN A 89 -15.08 6.59 -1.51
C ASN A 89 -14.48 7.91 -2.01
N PRO A 90 -14.15 8.06 -3.31
CA PRO A 90 -13.44 9.22 -3.83
C PRO A 90 -14.22 10.53 -3.68
N ILE A 91 -15.54 10.50 -3.84
CA ILE A 91 -16.39 11.70 -3.68
C ILE A 91 -16.53 12.09 -2.20
N GLY A 92 -16.73 11.12 -1.31
CA GLY A 92 -16.79 11.39 0.13
C GLY A 92 -15.46 11.89 0.68
N ASN A 93 -14.32 11.34 0.24
CA ASN A 93 -13.00 11.80 0.65
C ASN A 93 -12.71 13.23 0.15
N MET A 94 -13.12 13.55 -1.08
CA MET A 94 -13.06 14.92 -1.60
C MET A 94 -13.96 15.87 -0.79
N ALA A 95 -15.19 15.45 -0.47
CA ALA A 95 -16.11 16.26 0.32
C ALA A 95 -15.57 16.59 1.71
N LYS A 96 -14.96 15.59 2.36
CA LYS A 96 -14.30 15.74 3.66
C LYS A 96 -13.12 16.70 3.57
N ALA A 97 -12.22 16.51 2.60
CA ALA A 97 -11.07 17.37 2.43
C ALA A 97 -11.45 18.83 2.12
N LEU A 98 -12.52 19.06 1.34
CA LEU A 98 -13.04 20.42 1.08
C LEU A 98 -13.68 21.06 2.32
N ALA A 99 -14.12 20.26 3.28
CA ALA A 99 -14.68 20.74 4.55
C ALA A 99 -13.59 20.94 5.63
N GLU A 100 -12.33 20.59 5.39
CA GLU A 100 -11.26 20.89 6.33
C GLU A 100 -11.10 22.40 6.51
N ASN A 101 -10.67 22.78 7.73
CA ASN A 101 -10.55 24.20 8.09
C ASN A 101 -9.60 24.94 7.12
N ASN A 102 -9.96 26.18 6.80
CA ASN A 102 -9.23 27.06 5.90
C ASN A 102 -9.11 26.60 4.44
N ILE A 103 -9.85 25.56 3.99
CA ILE A 103 -9.92 25.22 2.56
C ILE A 103 -11.03 26.05 1.88
N LEU A 104 -12.28 25.72 2.09
CA LEU A 104 -13.41 26.48 1.55
C LEU A 104 -14.19 27.23 2.64
N PHE A 105 -14.07 26.81 3.87
CA PHE A 105 -14.83 27.35 5.00
C PHE A 105 -13.89 27.63 6.18
N ASP A 106 -14.15 28.73 6.89
CA ASP A 106 -13.43 29.05 8.12
C ASP A 106 -14.21 28.45 9.30
N LEU A 107 -14.04 27.16 9.53
CA LEU A 107 -14.79 26.38 10.51
C LEU A 107 -14.15 26.47 11.90
N GLN A 108 -14.98 26.54 12.94
CA GLN A 108 -14.52 26.66 14.33
C GLN A 108 -14.68 25.38 15.17
N ASN A 109 -15.53 24.44 14.71
CA ASN A 109 -15.89 23.23 15.46
C ASN A 109 -15.82 21.96 14.58
N GLU A 110 -15.61 20.81 15.20
CA GLU A 110 -15.65 19.50 14.51
C GLU A 110 -17.06 19.16 13.97
N ASP A 111 -18.13 19.59 14.68
CA ASP A 111 -19.50 19.39 14.23
C ASP A 111 -19.81 20.14 12.92
N ASP A 112 -19.19 21.31 12.72
CA ASP A 112 -19.30 22.06 11.48
C ASP A 112 -18.62 21.29 10.34
N VAL A 113 -17.45 20.70 10.56
CA VAL A 113 -16.74 19.88 9.56
C VAL A 113 -17.62 18.71 9.11
N PHE A 114 -18.29 18.01 10.03
CA PHE A 114 -19.19 16.92 9.69
C PHE A 114 -20.39 17.39 8.86
N THR A 115 -20.99 18.52 9.25
CA THR A 115 -22.13 19.11 8.54
C THR A 115 -21.75 19.53 7.12
N TYR A 116 -20.65 20.27 6.96
CA TYR A 116 -20.17 20.71 5.65
C TYR A 116 -19.69 19.54 4.79
N THR A 117 -19.11 18.47 5.37
CA THR A 117 -18.79 17.24 4.63
C THR A 117 -20.04 16.65 3.98
N SER A 118 -21.15 16.55 4.73
CA SER A 118 -22.40 15.98 4.21
C SER A 118 -23.04 16.87 3.13
N ILE A 119 -23.00 18.19 3.31
CA ILE A 119 -23.50 19.17 2.33
C ILE A 119 -22.65 19.10 1.04
N ASN A 120 -21.33 19.11 1.17
CA ASN A 120 -20.40 19.00 0.06
C ASN A 120 -20.62 17.69 -0.71
N GLU A 121 -20.69 16.54 -0.02
CA GLU A 121 -20.90 15.25 -0.67
C GLU A 121 -22.21 15.21 -1.46
N THR A 122 -23.30 15.72 -0.87
CA THR A 122 -24.59 15.81 -1.55
C THR A 122 -24.52 16.69 -2.80
N THR A 123 -23.83 17.84 -2.71
CA THR A 123 -23.67 18.75 -3.85
C THR A 123 -22.79 18.15 -4.95
N LEU A 124 -21.69 17.50 -4.57
CA LEU A 124 -20.78 16.83 -5.50
C LEU A 124 -21.46 15.68 -6.26
N ARG A 125 -22.31 14.90 -5.58
CA ARG A 125 -23.04 13.77 -6.21
C ARG A 125 -24.16 14.20 -7.15
N ARG A 126 -24.62 15.47 -7.07
CA ARG A 126 -25.78 15.96 -7.82
C ARG A 126 -25.51 16.14 -9.31
N SER A 127 -24.32 16.59 -9.70
CA SER A 127 -23.97 16.81 -11.09
C SER A 127 -22.45 16.83 -11.31
N SER A 128 -22.01 16.74 -12.56
CA SER A 128 -20.60 16.92 -12.93
C SER A 128 -20.08 18.36 -12.67
N GLN A 129 -20.96 19.32 -12.39
CA GLN A 129 -20.61 20.67 -11.97
C GLN A 129 -20.55 20.82 -10.43
N GLY A 130 -20.77 19.76 -9.69
CA GLY A 130 -20.87 19.80 -8.23
C GLY A 130 -19.67 20.46 -7.55
N LEU A 131 -18.44 20.26 -8.02
CA LEU A 131 -17.24 20.91 -7.48
C LEU A 131 -17.26 22.43 -7.71
N VAL A 132 -17.73 22.86 -8.86
CA VAL A 132 -17.94 24.30 -9.18
C VAL A 132 -19.02 24.90 -8.29
N GLU A 133 -20.10 24.14 -8.05
CA GLU A 133 -21.18 24.56 -7.17
C GLU A 133 -20.73 24.67 -5.70
N VAL A 134 -19.96 23.70 -5.19
CA VAL A 134 -19.38 23.76 -3.84
C VAL A 134 -18.49 24.98 -3.68
N TYR A 135 -17.63 25.28 -4.66
CA TYR A 135 -16.80 26.49 -4.64
C TYR A 135 -17.65 27.76 -4.61
N LYS A 136 -18.71 27.85 -5.41
CA LYS A 136 -19.63 29.02 -5.42
C LYS A 136 -20.39 29.16 -4.09
N GLN A 137 -20.82 28.04 -3.50
CA GLN A 137 -21.55 28.02 -2.22
C GLN A 137 -20.68 28.44 -1.03
N SER A 138 -19.36 28.20 -1.10
CA SER A 138 -18.45 28.60 -0.03
C SER A 138 -18.36 30.12 0.16
N GLY A 139 -18.71 30.89 -0.85
CA GLY A 139 -18.61 32.38 -0.81
C GLY A 139 -17.17 32.91 -0.79
N ILE A 140 -16.19 32.06 -1.04
CA ILE A 140 -14.78 32.46 -1.04
C ILE A 140 -14.50 33.48 -2.14
N ASP A 141 -13.67 34.50 -1.84
CA ASP A 141 -13.26 35.50 -2.84
C ASP A 141 -12.53 34.81 -4.00
N THR A 142 -12.92 35.12 -5.23
CA THR A 142 -12.28 34.61 -6.46
C THR A 142 -10.81 34.99 -6.64
N LYS A 143 -10.29 35.86 -5.77
CA LYS A 143 -8.85 36.11 -5.64
C LYS A 143 -8.09 34.95 -5.02
N ASN A 144 -8.78 34.04 -4.33
CA ASN A 144 -8.19 32.81 -3.81
C ASN A 144 -8.27 31.70 -4.84
N ASN A 145 -7.13 31.15 -5.23
CA ASN A 145 -7.09 29.99 -6.10
C ASN A 145 -7.34 28.72 -5.28
N LEU A 146 -8.14 27.80 -5.83
CA LEU A 146 -8.34 26.47 -5.25
C LEU A 146 -7.53 25.46 -6.04
N LEU A 147 -6.61 24.77 -5.38
CA LEU A 147 -5.91 23.61 -5.91
C LEU A 147 -6.50 22.33 -5.33
N ILE A 148 -7.00 21.47 -6.18
CA ILE A 148 -7.41 20.11 -5.83
C ILE A 148 -6.25 19.18 -6.15
N LEU A 149 -5.59 18.65 -5.11
CA LEU A 149 -4.52 17.67 -5.25
C LEU A 149 -5.05 16.27 -4.92
N VAL A 150 -5.15 15.43 -5.95
CA VAL A 150 -5.50 14.02 -5.79
C VAL A 150 -4.20 13.20 -5.78
N ASP A 151 -3.74 12.82 -4.60
CA ASP A 151 -2.53 11.99 -4.47
C ASP A 151 -2.88 10.50 -4.63
N GLN A 152 -2.09 9.76 -5.42
CA GLN A 152 -2.28 8.34 -5.74
C GLN A 152 -3.62 8.08 -6.48
N PHE A 153 -3.85 8.79 -7.57
CA PHE A 153 -5.07 8.69 -8.39
C PHE A 153 -5.36 7.26 -8.88
N GLU A 154 -4.34 6.41 -9.03
CA GLU A 154 -4.47 5.00 -9.37
C GLU A 154 -5.34 4.18 -8.40
N GLU A 155 -5.59 4.67 -7.19
CA GLU A 155 -6.48 4.02 -6.23
C GLU A 155 -7.91 3.85 -6.78
N ILE A 156 -8.37 4.77 -7.63
CA ILE A 156 -9.68 4.68 -8.28
C ILE A 156 -9.83 3.38 -9.05
N PHE A 157 -8.80 2.99 -9.82
CA PHE A 157 -8.83 1.77 -10.63
C PHE A 157 -8.70 0.51 -9.80
N ARG A 158 -7.94 0.60 -8.70
CA ARG A 158 -7.70 -0.53 -7.79
C ARG A 158 -8.93 -0.85 -6.95
N PHE A 159 -9.56 0.15 -6.36
CA PHE A 159 -10.70 -0.05 -5.47
C PHE A 159 -12.00 -0.35 -6.21
N SER A 160 -12.22 0.23 -7.39
CA SER A 160 -13.39 -0.12 -8.21
C SER A 160 -13.48 -1.60 -8.59
N ARG A 161 -12.34 -2.31 -8.59
CA ARG A 161 -12.26 -3.76 -8.83
C ARG A 161 -12.49 -4.60 -7.57
N LEU A 162 -12.36 -4.02 -6.38
CA LEU A 162 -12.49 -4.70 -5.09
C LEU A 162 -13.89 -4.57 -4.46
N GLU A 163 -14.72 -3.66 -4.96
CA GLU A 163 -16.09 -3.50 -4.45
C GLU A 163 -16.97 -4.70 -4.80
N LYS A 164 -17.80 -5.13 -3.82
CA LYS A 164 -18.77 -6.24 -4.00
C LYS A 164 -19.76 -5.99 -5.12
N ASP A 165 -20.04 -4.71 -5.45
CA ASP A 165 -20.80 -4.29 -6.62
C ASP A 165 -19.92 -3.44 -7.55
N ALA A 166 -19.17 -4.12 -8.42
CA ALA A 166 -18.27 -3.50 -9.39
C ALA A 166 -18.96 -2.45 -10.31
N LYS A 167 -20.30 -2.48 -10.42
CA LYS A 167 -21.06 -1.50 -11.20
C LYS A 167 -21.23 -0.19 -10.44
N GLU A 168 -21.40 -0.23 -9.13
CA GLU A 168 -21.57 0.96 -8.29
C GLU A 168 -20.23 1.67 -8.13
N GLY A 169 -19.15 0.96 -7.81
CA GLY A 169 -17.80 1.52 -7.75
C GLY A 169 -17.35 2.16 -9.06
N LYS A 170 -17.70 1.56 -10.20
CA LYS A 170 -17.41 2.16 -11.51
C LYS A 170 -18.20 3.44 -11.77
N ARG A 171 -19.45 3.54 -11.29
CA ARG A 171 -20.27 4.76 -11.41
C ARG A 171 -19.69 5.91 -10.58
N ASP A 172 -19.29 5.65 -9.35
CA ASP A 172 -18.67 6.64 -8.46
C ASP A 172 -17.34 7.13 -9.03
N SER A 173 -16.53 6.25 -9.58
CA SER A 173 -15.28 6.61 -10.27
C SER A 173 -15.53 7.51 -11.48
N ILE A 174 -16.51 7.21 -12.32
CA ILE A 174 -16.89 8.04 -13.48
C ILE A 174 -17.39 9.41 -13.01
N ALA A 175 -18.24 9.47 -11.99
CA ALA A 175 -18.78 10.72 -11.45
C ALA A 175 -17.65 11.60 -10.90
N PHE A 176 -16.73 11.01 -10.11
CA PHE A 176 -15.57 11.69 -9.55
C PHE A 176 -14.65 12.28 -10.63
N ILE A 177 -14.29 11.50 -11.64
CA ILE A 177 -13.44 11.95 -12.75
C ILE A 177 -14.10 13.10 -13.50
N ASN A 178 -15.41 13.02 -13.76
CA ASN A 178 -16.15 14.09 -14.42
C ASN A 178 -16.16 15.39 -13.61
N LEU A 179 -16.25 15.32 -12.27
CA LEU A 179 -16.15 16.50 -11.40
C LEU A 179 -14.81 17.22 -11.58
N LEU A 180 -13.69 16.48 -11.58
CA LEU A 180 -12.36 17.03 -11.75
C LEU A 180 -12.16 17.67 -13.14
N ILE A 181 -12.53 16.95 -14.20
CA ILE A 181 -12.39 17.44 -15.59
C ILE A 181 -13.23 18.71 -15.80
N LYS A 182 -14.51 18.70 -15.36
CA LYS A 182 -15.38 19.86 -15.54
C LYS A 182 -14.95 21.07 -14.73
N ALA A 183 -14.45 20.86 -13.52
CA ALA A 183 -13.90 21.94 -12.70
C ALA A 183 -12.66 22.59 -13.33
N ALA A 184 -11.77 21.81 -13.96
CA ALA A 184 -10.59 22.33 -14.63
C ALA A 184 -10.91 23.00 -15.98
N GLN A 185 -11.91 22.49 -16.72
CA GLN A 185 -12.27 23.02 -18.05
C GLN A 185 -13.01 24.36 -18.02
N GLN A 186 -13.71 24.66 -16.92
CA GLN A 186 -14.42 25.93 -16.78
C GLN A 186 -13.43 27.12 -16.67
N LYS A 187 -13.82 28.31 -17.13
CA LYS A 187 -12.96 29.49 -17.20
C LYS A 187 -13.31 30.57 -16.17
N GLU A 188 -14.47 30.45 -15.53
CA GLU A 188 -15.03 31.51 -14.66
C GLU A 188 -14.31 31.56 -13.29
N LEU A 189 -13.91 30.43 -12.74
CA LEU A 189 -13.38 30.31 -11.39
C LEU A 189 -11.90 29.83 -11.41
N PRO A 190 -11.11 30.23 -10.41
CA PRO A 190 -9.71 29.84 -10.31
C PRO A 190 -9.57 28.45 -9.63
N ILE A 191 -10.13 27.42 -10.25
CA ILE A 191 -10.04 26.03 -9.78
C ILE A 191 -8.97 25.32 -10.64
N TYR A 192 -8.00 24.71 -9.97
CA TYR A 192 -6.91 23.95 -10.55
C TYR A 192 -6.96 22.51 -10.04
N VAL A 193 -6.64 21.55 -10.90
CA VAL A 193 -6.62 20.14 -10.56
C VAL A 193 -5.25 19.56 -10.86
N VAL A 194 -4.65 18.96 -9.85
CA VAL A 194 -3.39 18.21 -9.98
C VAL A 194 -3.63 16.81 -9.44
N PHE A 195 -3.16 15.79 -10.12
CA PHE A 195 -3.12 14.46 -9.55
C PHE A 195 -1.76 13.78 -9.78
N THR A 196 -1.36 12.96 -8.83
CA THR A 196 -0.21 12.06 -8.99
C THR A 196 -0.70 10.68 -9.38
N MET A 197 -0.05 10.02 -10.32
CA MET A 197 -0.43 8.67 -10.75
C MET A 197 0.79 7.85 -11.17
N ARG A 198 0.74 6.56 -10.95
CA ARG A 198 1.72 5.61 -11.47
C ARG A 198 1.53 5.43 -12.99
N SER A 199 2.64 5.35 -13.72
CA SER A 199 2.64 5.20 -15.17
C SER A 199 2.04 3.89 -15.68
N ASP A 200 2.07 2.83 -14.87
CA ASP A 200 1.49 1.52 -15.20
C ASP A 200 -0.05 1.53 -15.29
N PHE A 201 -0.73 2.55 -14.69
CA PHE A 201 -2.17 2.73 -14.78
C PHE A 201 -2.63 3.65 -15.92
N LEU A 202 -1.71 4.09 -16.78
CA LEU A 202 -2.07 4.99 -17.89
C LEU A 202 -3.06 4.34 -18.87
N GLY A 203 -2.94 3.03 -19.08
CA GLY A 203 -3.88 2.24 -19.87
C GLY A 203 -5.30 2.21 -19.30
N ASP A 204 -5.43 2.12 -17.98
CA ASP A 204 -6.74 2.09 -17.28
C ASP A 204 -7.52 3.42 -17.45
N CYS A 205 -6.82 4.53 -17.66
CA CYS A 205 -7.44 5.84 -17.92
C CYS A 205 -8.31 5.84 -19.16
N THR A 206 -8.06 4.97 -20.14
CA THR A 206 -8.82 4.89 -21.41
C THR A 206 -10.26 4.43 -21.21
N GLU A 207 -10.59 3.82 -20.08
CA GLU A 207 -11.96 3.43 -19.75
C GLU A 207 -12.88 4.63 -19.42
N PHE A 208 -12.30 5.82 -19.17
CA PHE A 208 -13.01 7.00 -18.69
C PHE A 208 -13.00 8.10 -19.76
N ARG A 209 -14.17 8.38 -20.33
CA ARG A 209 -14.33 9.37 -21.38
C ARG A 209 -13.90 10.76 -20.90
N GLY A 210 -13.05 11.44 -21.68
CA GLY A 210 -12.54 12.79 -21.41
C GLY A 210 -11.26 12.80 -20.56
N LEU A 211 -10.94 11.70 -19.84
CA LEU A 211 -9.73 11.62 -19.03
C LEU A 211 -8.45 11.47 -19.89
N PRO A 212 -8.42 10.62 -20.94
CA PRO A 212 -7.27 10.53 -21.83
C PRO A 212 -6.95 11.86 -22.53
N GLU A 213 -7.97 12.59 -22.97
CA GLU A 213 -7.81 13.90 -23.60
C GLU A 213 -7.20 14.90 -22.63
N ALA A 214 -7.74 14.99 -21.39
CA ALA A 214 -7.22 15.89 -20.37
C ALA A 214 -5.76 15.54 -19.98
N ILE A 215 -5.43 14.24 -19.87
CA ILE A 215 -4.07 13.79 -19.62
C ILE A 215 -3.14 14.19 -20.79
N ASN A 216 -3.53 13.95 -22.03
CA ASN A 216 -2.70 14.28 -23.20
C ASN A 216 -2.38 15.77 -23.28
N GLU A 217 -3.29 16.62 -22.87
CA GLU A 217 -3.07 18.07 -22.82
C GLU A 217 -2.22 18.52 -21.62
N GLY A 218 -2.44 17.90 -20.46
CA GLY A 218 -1.89 18.33 -19.17
C GLY A 218 -1.03 17.28 -18.46
N GLN A 219 -0.28 16.42 -19.14
CA GLN A 219 0.59 15.45 -18.47
C GLN A 219 2.02 15.99 -18.26
N TYR A 220 2.60 15.52 -17.17
CA TYR A 220 4.02 15.62 -16.88
C TYR A 220 4.58 14.27 -16.44
N LEU A 221 5.42 13.67 -17.28
CA LEU A 221 6.12 12.45 -16.94
C LEU A 221 7.38 12.79 -16.15
N VAL A 222 7.42 12.39 -14.87
CA VAL A 222 8.56 12.69 -13.99
C VAL A 222 9.81 11.95 -14.46
N PRO A 223 10.88 12.69 -14.86
CA PRO A 223 12.10 12.05 -15.30
C PRO A 223 12.87 11.44 -14.12
N ARG A 224 13.74 10.48 -14.41
CA ARG A 224 14.71 10.00 -13.43
C ARG A 224 15.67 11.13 -13.04
N MET A 225 16.07 11.15 -11.77
CA MET A 225 17.08 12.08 -11.30
C MET A 225 18.45 11.80 -11.95
N THR A 226 19.09 12.84 -12.42
CA THR A 226 20.50 12.80 -12.84
C THR A 226 21.41 12.55 -11.64
N ARG A 227 22.68 12.25 -11.89
CA ARG A 227 23.66 12.08 -10.80
C ARG A 227 23.85 13.37 -10.00
N GLU A 228 23.78 14.54 -10.65
CA GLU A 228 23.87 15.86 -9.99
C GLU A 228 22.65 16.14 -9.14
N GLU A 229 21.44 15.96 -9.66
CA GLU A 229 20.19 16.11 -8.89
C GLU A 229 20.16 15.18 -7.67
N ARG A 230 20.65 13.93 -7.79
CA ARG A 230 20.79 13.02 -6.64
C ARG A 230 21.82 13.50 -5.62
N ARG A 231 22.93 14.10 -6.09
CA ARG A 231 23.92 14.72 -5.20
C ARG A 231 23.27 15.81 -4.36
N ASP A 232 22.52 16.72 -5.02
CA ASP A 232 21.86 17.82 -4.33
C ASP A 232 20.79 17.31 -3.35
N ALA A 233 20.02 16.29 -3.74
CA ALA A 233 19.03 15.65 -2.88
C ALA A 233 19.65 14.92 -1.65
N ILE A 234 20.94 14.61 -1.66
CA ILE A 234 21.67 14.04 -0.52
C ILE A 234 22.32 15.17 0.30
N THR A 235 23.06 16.05 -0.34
CA THR A 235 23.90 17.04 0.36
C THR A 235 23.11 18.23 0.88
N GLY A 236 22.05 18.65 0.19
CA GLY A 236 21.20 19.76 0.60
C GLY A 236 20.55 19.55 1.97
N PRO A 237 19.79 18.47 2.16
CA PRO A 237 19.19 18.16 3.48
C PRO A 237 20.23 18.01 4.58
N VAL A 238 21.38 17.37 4.33
CA VAL A 238 22.48 17.26 5.28
C VAL A 238 22.97 18.63 5.75
N ALA A 239 23.16 19.55 4.80
CA ALA A 239 23.60 20.91 5.11
C ALA A 239 22.56 21.71 5.91
N VAL A 240 21.26 21.59 5.56
CA VAL A 240 20.17 22.23 6.31
C VAL A 240 20.07 21.67 7.73
N GLY A 241 20.32 20.36 7.91
CA GLY A 241 20.40 19.73 9.22
C GLY A 241 21.65 20.12 10.04
N GLY A 242 22.55 20.94 9.49
CA GLY A 242 23.74 21.41 10.18
C GLY A 242 24.92 20.42 10.20
N ALA A 243 24.88 19.38 9.36
CA ALA A 243 25.94 18.38 9.26
C ALA A 243 26.71 18.47 7.93
N THR A 244 27.76 17.68 7.81
CA THR A 244 28.52 17.47 6.57
C THR A 244 28.60 16.00 6.24
N ILE A 245 28.78 15.66 4.96
CA ILE A 245 28.95 14.30 4.48
C ILE A 245 30.30 14.15 3.78
N THR A 246 30.99 13.05 4.02
CA THR A 246 32.29 12.81 3.36
C THR A 246 32.11 12.55 1.86
N PRO A 247 33.06 12.99 1.00
CA PRO A 247 33.02 12.68 -0.43
C PRO A 247 33.02 11.18 -0.73
N ARG A 248 33.61 10.37 0.16
CA ARG A 248 33.65 8.90 0.06
C ARG A 248 32.24 8.32 0.20
N LEU A 249 31.50 8.68 1.25
CA LEU A 249 30.13 8.22 1.48
C LEU A 249 29.19 8.71 0.36
N LEU A 250 29.30 10.01 -0.02
CA LEU A 250 28.49 10.58 -1.10
C LEU A 250 28.67 9.79 -2.41
N ASN A 251 29.90 9.47 -2.80
CA ASN A 251 30.17 8.69 -4.00
C ASN A 251 29.62 7.26 -3.89
N GLN A 252 29.71 6.62 -2.74
CA GLN A 252 29.14 5.31 -2.50
C GLN A 252 27.62 5.32 -2.64
N LEU A 253 26.91 6.23 -1.98
CA LEU A 253 25.46 6.40 -2.09
C LEU A 253 25.01 6.62 -3.55
N LEU A 254 25.72 7.50 -4.29
CA LEU A 254 25.43 7.74 -5.71
C LEU A 254 25.64 6.51 -6.60
N ASN A 255 26.53 5.60 -6.22
CA ASN A 255 26.76 4.35 -6.94
C ASN A 255 25.71 3.30 -6.54
N ASP A 256 25.39 3.20 -5.25
CA ASP A 256 24.44 2.21 -4.71
C ASP A 256 23.00 2.45 -5.21
N VAL A 257 22.60 3.70 -5.46
CA VAL A 257 21.27 4.04 -6.03
C VAL A 257 21.07 3.42 -7.42
N GLY A 258 22.14 3.24 -8.22
CA GLY A 258 22.03 2.63 -9.55
C GLY A 258 20.97 3.28 -10.46
N ASP A 259 20.42 2.51 -11.39
CA ASP A 259 19.41 2.95 -12.36
C ASP A 259 17.98 2.46 -12.05
N ASN A 260 17.76 1.81 -10.91
CA ASN A 260 16.44 1.32 -10.53
C ASN A 260 15.53 2.50 -10.09
N PRO A 261 14.36 2.70 -10.71
CA PRO A 261 13.48 3.83 -10.40
C PRO A 261 12.92 3.80 -8.97
N ASP A 262 12.82 2.64 -8.35
CA ASP A 262 12.27 2.49 -6.99
C ASP A 262 13.27 2.79 -5.87
N GLN A 263 14.48 3.24 -6.21
CA GLN A 263 15.57 3.40 -5.24
C GLN A 263 15.50 4.70 -4.42
N LEU A 264 14.79 5.74 -4.86
CA LEU A 264 14.74 6.99 -4.10
C LEU A 264 14.14 6.85 -2.69
N PRO A 265 13.04 6.13 -2.46
CA PRO A 265 12.55 5.90 -1.10
C PRO A 265 13.51 5.06 -0.24
N ILE A 266 14.21 4.10 -0.85
CA ILE A 266 15.22 3.29 -0.16
C ILE A 266 16.43 4.15 0.20
N LEU A 267 16.88 5.04 -0.70
CA LEU A 267 17.93 6.00 -0.40
C LEU A 267 17.54 6.94 0.75
N GLN A 268 16.34 7.51 0.71
CA GLN A 268 15.84 8.39 1.78
C GLN A 268 15.78 7.67 3.12
N HIS A 269 15.33 6.41 3.11
CA HIS A 269 15.28 5.59 4.31
C HIS A 269 16.70 5.26 4.84
N ALA A 270 17.62 4.88 3.96
CA ALA A 270 19.00 4.60 4.36
C ALA A 270 19.69 5.84 4.92
N LEU A 271 19.49 7.02 4.31
CA LEU A 271 20.00 8.29 4.79
C LEU A 271 19.40 8.67 6.17
N MET A 272 18.10 8.47 6.35
CA MET A 272 17.44 8.68 7.64
C MET A 272 18.10 7.83 8.75
N ARG A 273 18.32 6.54 8.49
CA ARG A 273 18.97 5.62 9.43
C ARG A 273 20.43 5.99 9.68
N THR A 274 21.17 6.34 8.63
CA THR A 274 22.58 6.78 8.73
C THR A 274 22.68 8.04 9.60
N TRP A 275 21.76 8.99 9.41
CA TRP A 275 21.66 10.19 10.24
C TRP A 275 21.42 9.85 11.71
N ASP A 276 20.49 8.94 12.01
CA ASP A 276 20.18 8.53 13.38
C ASP A 276 21.39 7.86 14.07
N VAL A 277 22.16 7.06 13.35
CA VAL A 277 23.41 6.45 13.86
C VAL A 277 24.47 7.52 14.11
N TRP A 278 24.67 8.44 13.17
CA TRP A 278 25.60 9.56 13.32
C TRP A 278 25.24 10.43 14.53
N LYS A 279 23.98 10.80 14.67
CA LYS A 279 23.48 11.62 15.78
C LYS A 279 23.71 10.94 17.14
N LYS A 280 23.55 9.62 17.26
CA LYS A 280 23.80 8.86 18.50
C LYS A 280 25.25 8.88 18.95
N LYS A 281 26.21 9.15 18.06
CA LYS A 281 27.65 9.23 18.40
C LYS A 281 28.01 10.55 19.09
N ASP A 282 27.07 11.49 19.19
CA ASP A 282 27.16 12.77 19.91
C ASP A 282 28.43 13.58 19.56
N ASN A 283 28.84 13.53 18.30
CA ASN A 283 29.97 14.29 17.77
C ASN A 283 29.53 15.13 16.54
N PRO A 284 28.88 16.28 16.74
CA PRO A 284 28.31 17.08 15.65
C PRO A 284 29.36 17.66 14.71
N ASP A 285 30.61 17.76 15.11
CA ASP A 285 31.71 18.27 14.26
C ASP A 285 32.22 17.19 13.28
N ALA A 286 31.93 15.93 13.53
CA ALA A 286 32.33 14.85 12.64
C ALA A 286 31.40 14.78 11.42
N ALA A 287 31.99 14.68 10.22
CA ALA A 287 31.22 14.43 9.00
C ALA A 287 30.61 13.02 9.02
N ILE A 288 29.39 12.88 8.48
CA ILE A 288 28.77 11.58 8.27
C ILE A 288 29.62 10.79 7.27
N ASP A 289 30.03 9.56 7.60
CA ASP A 289 30.93 8.76 6.75
C ASP A 289 30.36 7.35 6.50
N VAL A 290 31.10 6.57 5.77
CA VAL A 290 30.78 5.21 5.35
C VAL A 290 30.51 4.29 6.56
N THR A 291 31.19 4.52 7.70
CA THR A 291 30.99 3.72 8.93
C THR A 291 29.57 3.74 9.44
N GLU A 292 28.92 4.91 9.48
CA GLU A 292 27.51 5.05 9.91
C GLU A 292 26.56 4.40 8.90
N TYR A 293 26.88 4.49 7.62
CA TYR A 293 26.10 3.90 6.54
C TYR A 293 26.20 2.36 6.53
N GLU A 294 27.39 1.80 6.73
CA GLU A 294 27.62 0.35 6.84
C GLU A 294 26.94 -0.22 8.10
N GLU A 295 26.95 0.50 9.21
CA GLU A 295 26.29 0.10 10.45
C GLU A 295 24.78 -0.07 10.28
N THR A 296 24.15 0.70 9.37
CA THR A 296 22.72 0.57 9.05
C THR A 296 22.40 -0.52 8.03
N GLY A 297 23.40 -1.24 7.53
CA GLY A 297 23.24 -2.27 6.49
C GLY A 297 23.19 -1.75 5.06
N THR A 298 23.61 -0.49 4.85
CA THR A 298 23.60 0.20 3.54
C THR A 298 22.19 0.29 2.92
N MET A 299 22.07 0.74 1.69
CA MET A 299 20.78 0.70 0.96
C MET A 299 20.23 -0.71 0.78
N ALA A 300 21.08 -1.72 0.79
CA ALA A 300 20.67 -3.10 0.54
C ALA A 300 19.82 -3.68 1.68
N LEU A 301 20.15 -3.38 2.92
CA LEU A 301 19.56 -4.02 4.10
C LEU A 301 18.92 -3.05 5.10
N ALA A 302 19.17 -1.74 5.01
CA ALA A 302 18.70 -0.77 6.00
C ALA A 302 17.18 -0.85 6.27
N LEU A 303 16.37 -1.01 5.22
CA LEU A 303 14.93 -1.12 5.36
C LEU A 303 14.52 -2.45 6.00
N SER A 304 15.15 -3.56 5.59
CA SER A 304 14.88 -4.88 6.14
C SER A 304 15.26 -4.97 7.61
N GLN A 305 16.43 -4.46 7.98
CA GLN A 305 16.90 -4.44 9.38
C GLN A 305 15.99 -3.59 10.25
N HIS A 306 15.58 -2.41 9.79
CA HIS A 306 14.68 -1.54 10.56
C HIS A 306 13.28 -2.16 10.75
N ALA A 307 12.77 -2.89 9.75
CA ALA A 307 11.53 -3.63 9.89
C ALA A 307 11.68 -4.83 10.86
N GLU A 308 12.84 -5.52 10.84
CA GLU A 308 13.15 -6.58 11.81
C GLU A 308 13.28 -6.04 13.23
N GLU A 309 13.89 -4.85 13.44
CA GLU A 309 13.93 -4.18 14.75
C GLU A 309 12.50 -3.99 15.29
N ALA A 310 11.59 -3.45 14.47
CA ALA A 310 10.19 -3.27 14.84
C ALA A 310 9.50 -4.62 15.18
N TYR A 311 9.77 -5.66 14.39
CA TYR A 311 9.25 -7.00 14.65
C TYR A 311 9.76 -7.59 15.97
N HIS A 312 11.04 -7.40 16.29
CA HIS A 312 11.63 -7.90 17.52
C HIS A 312 11.16 -7.16 18.79
N GLU A 313 10.64 -5.94 18.67
CA GLU A 313 9.98 -5.23 19.78
C GLU A 313 8.64 -5.89 20.20
N LEU A 314 8.07 -6.74 19.33
CA LEU A 314 6.90 -7.54 19.68
C LEU A 314 7.31 -8.67 20.61
N ASN A 315 7.14 -8.43 21.90
CA ASN A 315 7.70 -9.24 22.99
C ASN A 315 6.92 -10.54 23.28
N THR A 316 5.86 -10.85 22.55
CA THR A 316 5.06 -12.09 22.71
C THR A 316 4.82 -12.76 21.36
N GLU A 317 4.76 -14.09 21.36
CA GLU A 317 4.43 -14.85 20.13
C GLU A 317 3.05 -14.46 19.58
N ARG A 318 2.07 -14.19 20.46
CA ARG A 318 0.75 -13.71 20.03
C ARG A 318 0.81 -12.41 19.22
N LYS A 319 1.62 -11.43 19.64
CA LYS A 319 1.80 -10.18 18.89
C LYS A 319 2.52 -10.42 17.55
N LYS A 320 3.42 -11.39 17.48
CA LYS A 320 4.09 -11.78 16.24
C LYS A 320 3.14 -12.45 15.26
N GLU A 321 2.25 -13.34 15.73
CA GLU A 321 1.18 -13.96 14.92
C GLU A 321 0.21 -12.90 14.37
N ILE A 322 -0.18 -11.93 15.20
CA ILE A 322 -1.02 -10.80 14.77
C ILE A 322 -0.29 -9.96 13.71
N CYS A 323 1.00 -9.67 13.91
CA CYS A 323 1.82 -8.94 12.95
C CYS A 323 1.86 -9.64 11.59
N GLU A 324 2.11 -10.94 11.56
CA GLU A 324 2.07 -11.74 10.33
C GLU A 324 0.71 -11.64 9.64
N SER A 325 -0.37 -11.80 10.40
CA SER A 325 -1.74 -11.69 9.89
C SER A 325 -2.05 -10.30 9.32
N ILE A 326 -1.57 -9.22 9.98
CA ILE A 326 -1.69 -7.85 9.49
C ILE A 326 -1.01 -7.72 8.12
N PHE A 327 0.27 -8.08 8.03
CA PHE A 327 1.02 -7.89 6.79
C PHE A 327 0.53 -8.80 5.66
N LYS A 328 0.12 -10.03 5.93
CA LYS A 328 -0.57 -10.91 4.97
C LYS A 328 -1.91 -10.29 4.52
N ALA A 329 -2.65 -9.64 5.41
CA ALA A 329 -3.89 -8.94 5.05
C ALA A 329 -3.66 -7.73 4.13
N LEU A 330 -2.56 -7.00 4.36
CA LEU A 330 -2.20 -5.78 3.63
C LEU A 330 -1.49 -6.02 2.30
N THR A 331 -1.25 -7.26 1.94
CA THR A 331 -0.52 -7.62 0.72
C THR A 331 -1.33 -8.57 -0.16
N ASP A 332 -1.10 -8.47 -1.47
CA ASP A 332 -1.58 -9.40 -2.47
C ASP A 332 -0.48 -9.58 -3.52
N ARG A 333 -0.30 -10.78 -4.05
CA ARG A 333 0.71 -11.00 -5.10
C ARG A 333 0.26 -10.45 -6.44
N GLY A 334 -1.05 -10.38 -6.70
CA GLY A 334 -1.59 -9.99 -8.00
C GLY A 334 -1.07 -10.87 -9.15
N SER A 335 -1.22 -10.37 -10.37
CA SER A 335 -0.65 -11.02 -11.58
C SER A 335 0.85 -10.70 -11.77
N ASP A 336 1.39 -9.76 -11.00
CA ASP A 336 2.80 -9.33 -11.07
C ASP A 336 3.57 -9.86 -9.84
N SER A 337 4.73 -10.45 -10.06
CA SER A 337 5.61 -10.99 -9.02
C SER A 337 6.10 -9.97 -7.99
N ARG A 338 5.81 -8.68 -8.18
CA ARG A 338 6.29 -7.58 -7.33
C ARG A 338 5.47 -7.33 -6.08
N GLY A 339 4.33 -8.03 -5.91
CA GLY A 339 3.40 -7.78 -4.81
C GLY A 339 2.62 -6.46 -4.95
N ILE A 340 1.38 -6.46 -4.54
CA ILE A 340 0.47 -5.32 -4.59
C ILE A 340 0.03 -5.01 -3.16
N ARG A 341 0.02 -3.73 -2.77
CA ARG A 341 -0.57 -3.30 -1.49
C ARG A 341 -2.08 -3.50 -1.53
N ARG A 342 -2.64 -3.98 -0.44
CA ARG A 342 -4.07 -4.16 -0.23
C ARG A 342 -4.52 -3.41 1.01
N PRO A 343 -4.86 -2.12 0.89
CA PRO A 343 -5.42 -1.37 2.01
C PRO A 343 -6.65 -2.08 2.57
N THR A 344 -6.68 -2.31 3.88
CA THR A 344 -7.68 -3.14 4.54
C THR A 344 -8.21 -2.45 5.79
N LYS A 345 -9.52 -2.51 6.05
CA LYS A 345 -10.13 -1.95 7.26
C LYS A 345 -9.62 -2.70 8.50
N LEU A 346 -9.44 -1.96 9.61
CA LEU A 346 -9.04 -2.55 10.89
C LEU A 346 -9.98 -3.68 11.30
N SER A 347 -11.28 -3.49 11.17
CA SER A 347 -12.32 -4.50 11.51
C SER A 347 -12.17 -5.81 10.70
N GLU A 348 -11.69 -5.75 9.46
CA GLU A 348 -11.40 -6.94 8.65
C GLU A 348 -10.09 -7.61 9.12
N ILE A 349 -9.06 -6.83 9.41
CA ILE A 349 -7.79 -7.34 9.96
C ILE A 349 -8.04 -8.08 11.28
N CYS A 350 -8.86 -7.54 12.18
CA CYS A 350 -9.22 -8.18 13.44
C CYS A 350 -9.85 -9.57 13.22
N LYS A 351 -10.74 -9.70 12.24
CA LYS A 351 -11.38 -10.98 11.88
C LYS A 351 -10.37 -11.97 11.28
N LEU A 352 -9.43 -11.49 10.44
CA LEU A 352 -8.39 -12.33 9.84
C LEU A 352 -7.41 -12.84 10.89
N ALA A 353 -6.96 -11.97 11.81
CA ALA A 353 -6.03 -12.29 12.87
C ALA A 353 -6.71 -13.03 14.07
N ASN A 354 -8.02 -13.15 14.06
CA ASN A 354 -8.80 -13.63 15.22
C ASN A 354 -8.37 -12.93 16.52
N ALA A 355 -8.33 -11.59 16.48
CA ALA A 355 -7.83 -10.73 17.54
C ALA A 355 -8.76 -9.55 17.80
N THR A 356 -8.68 -9.00 19.00
CA THR A 356 -9.42 -7.79 19.37
C THR A 356 -8.85 -6.54 18.69
N PRO A 357 -9.65 -5.48 18.48
CA PRO A 357 -9.15 -4.23 17.92
C PRO A 357 -7.95 -3.68 18.69
N GLN A 358 -7.96 -3.78 20.02
CA GLN A 358 -6.88 -3.29 20.87
C GLN A 358 -5.56 -4.04 20.63
N GLU A 359 -5.59 -5.38 20.55
CA GLU A 359 -4.39 -6.19 20.25
C GLU A 359 -3.80 -5.84 18.89
N VAL A 360 -4.66 -5.65 17.87
CA VAL A 360 -4.22 -5.30 16.51
C VAL A 360 -3.63 -3.89 16.47
N ILE A 361 -4.27 -2.90 17.14
CA ILE A 361 -3.79 -1.53 17.22
C ILE A 361 -2.42 -1.48 17.91
N GLU A 362 -2.22 -2.19 19.02
CA GLU A 362 -0.92 -2.25 19.71
C GLU A 362 0.22 -2.71 18.79
N VAL A 363 -0.04 -3.68 17.92
CA VAL A 363 0.96 -4.13 16.94
C VAL A 363 1.16 -3.08 15.83
N ILE A 364 0.09 -2.51 15.29
CA ILE A 364 0.17 -1.48 14.25
C ILE A 364 0.96 -0.27 14.71
N GLU A 365 0.77 0.18 15.96
CA GLU A 365 1.46 1.34 16.51
C GLU A 365 2.97 1.17 16.55
N VAL A 366 3.51 -0.04 16.75
CA VAL A 366 4.96 -0.30 16.68
C VAL A 366 5.51 0.03 15.28
N PHE A 367 4.77 -0.24 14.23
CA PHE A 367 5.17 0.01 12.83
C PHE A 367 4.84 1.43 12.33
N ARG A 368 4.01 2.18 13.06
CA ARG A 368 3.63 3.57 12.74
C ARG A 368 4.46 4.61 13.46
N GLN A 369 5.30 4.23 14.38
CA GLN A 369 6.10 5.17 15.18
C GLN A 369 6.83 6.19 14.30
N PRO A 370 7.03 7.44 14.79
CA PRO A 370 7.86 8.43 14.12
C PRO A 370 9.24 7.83 13.78
N GLY A 371 9.74 8.10 12.59
CA GLY A 371 10.98 7.52 12.07
C GLY A 371 10.85 6.14 11.42
N ARG A 372 9.79 5.38 11.72
CA ARG A 372 9.47 4.12 11.01
C ARG A 372 8.50 4.32 9.86
N SER A 373 7.30 4.75 10.19
CA SER A 373 6.24 5.05 9.21
C SER A 373 6.04 3.92 8.18
N PHE A 374 6.07 2.66 8.61
CA PHE A 374 5.88 1.50 7.72
C PHE A 374 4.42 1.26 7.38
N LEU A 375 3.51 1.66 8.28
CA LEU A 375 2.07 1.56 8.11
C LEU A 375 1.40 2.93 8.13
N MET A 376 0.28 3.04 7.44
CA MET A 376 -0.59 4.21 7.37
C MET A 376 -1.94 3.90 8.02
N PRO A 377 -2.65 4.92 8.51
CA PRO A 377 -2.34 6.35 8.56
C PRO A 377 -1.19 6.68 9.53
N PRO A 378 -0.62 7.91 9.48
CA PRO A 378 0.46 8.34 10.38
C PRO A 378 0.06 8.27 11.85
N SER A 379 1.04 8.19 12.77
CA SER A 379 0.81 7.98 14.22
C SER A 379 0.02 9.10 14.91
N ASN A 380 -0.04 10.30 14.33
CA ASN A 380 -0.86 11.42 14.83
C ASN A 380 -2.36 11.27 14.53
N ILE A 381 -2.78 10.28 13.72
CA ILE A 381 -4.18 10.00 13.42
C ILE A 381 -4.63 8.81 14.29
N ALA A 382 -5.71 9.00 15.06
CA ALA A 382 -6.29 7.92 15.85
C ALA A 382 -6.87 6.82 14.95
N ILE A 383 -6.69 5.56 15.34
CA ILE A 383 -7.23 4.39 14.65
C ILE A 383 -8.57 4.01 15.26
N THR A 384 -9.56 3.80 14.38
CA THR A 384 -10.88 3.25 14.68
C THR A 384 -11.11 1.95 13.91
N GLU A 385 -12.16 1.22 14.19
CA GLU A 385 -12.50 -0.03 13.47
C GLU A 385 -12.71 0.18 11.97
N GLU A 386 -13.17 1.35 11.56
CA GLU A 386 -13.37 1.72 10.15
C GLU A 386 -12.11 2.28 9.48
N THR A 387 -11.04 2.50 10.25
CA THR A 387 -9.79 3.03 9.71
C THR A 387 -9.18 2.03 8.71
N ILE A 388 -8.80 2.53 7.55
CA ILE A 388 -8.09 1.76 6.54
C ILE A 388 -6.60 1.78 6.88
N ILE A 389 -6.04 0.60 7.07
CA ILE A 389 -4.60 0.39 7.26
C ILE A 389 -3.97 0.05 5.93
N ASP A 390 -2.81 0.62 5.64
CA ASP A 390 -2.04 0.36 4.41
C ASP A 390 -0.54 0.33 4.70
N ILE A 391 0.22 -0.32 3.83
CA ILE A 391 1.68 -0.23 3.82
C ILE A 391 2.07 1.13 3.22
N SER A 392 2.94 1.86 3.88
CA SER A 392 3.32 3.22 3.45
C SER A 392 3.96 3.25 2.07
N HIS A 393 4.85 2.31 1.80
CA HIS A 393 5.55 2.22 0.51
C HIS A 393 5.82 0.77 0.08
N GLU A 394 5.71 0.52 -1.23
CA GLU A 394 5.91 -0.81 -1.84
C GLU A 394 7.33 -1.38 -1.63
N SER A 395 8.33 -0.52 -1.40
CA SER A 395 9.69 -0.96 -1.10
C SER A 395 9.77 -1.88 0.13
N LEU A 396 8.86 -1.72 1.11
CA LEU A 396 8.82 -2.60 2.27
C LEU A 396 8.55 -4.05 1.87
N MET A 397 7.60 -4.28 0.95
CA MET A 397 7.26 -5.62 0.43
C MET A 397 8.39 -6.24 -0.39
N ARG A 398 9.27 -5.41 -0.96
CA ARG A 398 10.38 -5.86 -1.82
C ARG A 398 11.68 -6.09 -1.08
N CYS A 399 11.86 -5.41 0.06
CA CYS A 399 13.12 -5.40 0.80
C CYS A 399 13.05 -6.18 2.12
N TRP A 400 11.91 -6.22 2.81
CA TRP A 400 11.79 -6.93 4.07
C TRP A 400 11.66 -8.44 3.84
N GLY A 401 12.74 -9.18 4.11
CA GLY A 401 12.84 -10.62 3.81
C GLY A 401 11.74 -11.45 4.45
N ARG A 402 11.35 -11.13 5.71
CA ARG A 402 10.24 -11.79 6.40
C ARG A 402 8.90 -11.57 5.69
N LEU A 403 8.62 -10.34 5.26
CA LEU A 403 7.39 -10.03 4.54
C LEU A 403 7.34 -10.73 3.17
N ILE A 404 8.48 -10.82 2.48
CA ILE A 404 8.57 -11.59 1.23
C ILE A 404 8.18 -13.04 1.45
N ALA A 405 8.72 -13.69 2.50
CA ALA A 405 8.37 -15.07 2.85
C ALA A 405 6.88 -15.22 3.17
N TRP A 406 6.31 -14.31 3.97
CA TRP A 406 4.88 -14.34 4.32
C TRP A 406 3.96 -14.19 3.10
N VAL A 407 4.31 -13.29 2.16
CA VAL A 407 3.56 -13.12 0.90
C VAL A 407 3.64 -14.37 0.02
N GLU A 408 4.79 -15.04 -0.02
CA GLU A 408 4.96 -16.30 -0.73
C GLU A 408 4.08 -17.42 -0.13
N GLU A 409 4.11 -17.58 1.19
CA GLU A 409 3.28 -18.55 1.92
C GLU A 409 1.78 -18.28 1.72
N GLU A 410 1.36 -17.02 1.81
CA GLU A 410 -0.04 -16.61 1.58
C GLU A 410 -0.47 -16.93 0.15
N THR A 411 0.39 -16.71 -0.83
CA THR A 411 0.13 -17.03 -2.23
C THR A 411 -0.05 -18.54 -2.44
N GLN A 412 0.83 -19.35 -1.89
CA GLN A 412 0.73 -20.83 -1.98
C GLN A 412 -0.55 -21.33 -1.29
N SER A 413 -0.91 -20.72 -0.16
CA SER A 413 -2.13 -21.02 0.56
C SER A 413 -3.37 -20.67 -0.27
N ALA A 414 -3.41 -19.50 -0.88
CA ALA A 414 -4.50 -19.06 -1.75
C ALA A 414 -4.64 -19.94 -3.01
N GLU A 415 -3.54 -20.31 -3.65
CA GLU A 415 -3.53 -21.22 -4.80
C GLU A 415 -4.07 -22.60 -4.44
N THR A 416 -3.70 -23.10 -3.26
CA THR A 416 -4.20 -24.39 -2.76
C THR A 416 -5.71 -24.33 -2.52
N TYR A 417 -6.18 -23.25 -1.91
CA TYR A 417 -7.62 -23.04 -1.68
C TYR A 417 -8.41 -22.93 -2.99
N LEU A 418 -7.92 -22.14 -3.95
CA LEU A 418 -8.59 -21.98 -5.26
C LEU A 418 -8.67 -23.28 -6.03
N ARG A 419 -7.62 -24.11 -6.03
CA ARG A 419 -7.66 -25.47 -6.63
C ARG A 419 -8.68 -26.35 -5.94
N LEU A 420 -8.79 -26.30 -4.60
CA LEU A 420 -9.81 -27.01 -3.85
C LEU A 420 -11.23 -26.54 -4.23
N CYS A 421 -11.45 -25.23 -4.39
CA CYS A 421 -12.73 -24.68 -4.83
C CYS A 421 -13.12 -25.20 -6.23
N GLU A 422 -12.15 -25.23 -7.14
CA GLU A 422 -12.36 -25.77 -8.48
C GLU A 422 -12.70 -27.27 -8.44
N GLY A 423 -11.95 -28.06 -7.66
CA GLY A 423 -12.21 -29.48 -7.44
C GLY A 423 -13.61 -29.75 -6.85
N ALA A 424 -14.01 -28.97 -5.85
CA ALA A 424 -15.34 -29.05 -5.24
C ALA A 424 -16.46 -28.74 -6.26
N ASN A 425 -16.26 -27.71 -7.08
CA ASN A 425 -17.22 -27.32 -8.12
C ASN A 425 -17.33 -28.38 -9.24
N LEU A 426 -16.20 -28.92 -9.70
CA LEU A 426 -16.20 -30.00 -10.70
C LEU A 426 -16.86 -31.26 -10.19
N HIS A 427 -16.64 -31.60 -8.91
CA HIS A 427 -17.30 -32.77 -8.26
C HIS A 427 -18.81 -32.59 -8.18
N GLU A 428 -19.29 -31.42 -7.78
CA GLU A 428 -20.73 -31.12 -7.74
C GLU A 428 -21.40 -31.22 -9.12
N LEU A 429 -20.68 -30.74 -10.17
CA LEU A 429 -21.14 -30.84 -11.55
C LEU A 429 -21.04 -32.27 -12.13
N GLY A 430 -20.56 -33.24 -11.35
CA GLY A 430 -20.33 -34.62 -11.82
C GLY A 430 -19.22 -34.76 -12.85
N LYS A 431 -18.37 -33.75 -12.99
CA LYS A 431 -17.27 -33.69 -13.97
C LYS A 431 -15.90 -34.01 -13.35
N GLY A 432 -15.82 -34.12 -12.02
CA GLY A 432 -14.60 -34.43 -11.30
C GLY A 432 -14.82 -35.50 -10.24
N GLY A 433 -13.79 -36.30 -9.98
CA GLY A 433 -13.76 -37.29 -8.89
C GLY A 433 -13.33 -36.66 -7.56
N LEU A 434 -13.40 -37.48 -6.48
CA LEU A 434 -12.83 -37.14 -5.19
C LEU A 434 -11.29 -37.15 -5.29
N TRP A 435 -10.64 -36.20 -4.61
CA TRP A 435 -9.17 -36.13 -4.59
C TRP A 435 -8.59 -37.34 -3.84
N GLN A 436 -7.48 -37.80 -4.33
CA GLN A 436 -6.70 -38.93 -3.78
C GLN A 436 -5.27 -38.46 -3.42
N ASN A 437 -4.53 -39.33 -2.71
CA ASN A 437 -3.12 -39.01 -2.45
C ASN A 437 -2.30 -39.03 -3.74
N PRO A 438 -1.34 -38.09 -3.92
CA PRO A 438 -0.79 -37.19 -2.90
C PRO A 438 -1.55 -35.86 -2.70
N GLU A 439 -2.42 -35.45 -3.61
CA GLU A 439 -3.11 -34.15 -3.58
C GLU A 439 -3.98 -33.95 -2.33
N LEU A 440 -4.72 -34.99 -1.94
CA LEU A 440 -5.54 -34.97 -0.72
C LEU A 440 -4.67 -34.75 0.54
N GLN A 441 -3.53 -35.39 0.61
CA GLN A 441 -2.64 -35.29 1.78
C GLN A 441 -2.06 -33.89 1.88
N LEU A 442 -1.65 -33.27 0.76
CA LEU A 442 -1.14 -31.91 0.71
C LEU A 442 -2.21 -30.89 1.12
N ALA A 443 -3.43 -31.03 0.58
CA ALA A 443 -4.53 -30.13 0.92
C ALA A 443 -4.98 -30.27 2.38
N TRP A 444 -4.94 -31.49 2.93
CA TRP A 444 -5.27 -31.70 4.34
C TRP A 444 -4.22 -31.12 5.27
N LYS A 445 -2.93 -31.32 4.98
CA LYS A 445 -1.82 -30.70 5.70
C LYS A 445 -1.93 -29.17 5.69
N TRP A 446 -2.18 -28.59 4.51
CA TRP A 446 -2.41 -27.16 4.37
C TRP A 446 -3.56 -26.66 5.27
N LYS A 447 -4.70 -27.39 5.31
CA LYS A 447 -5.84 -27.03 6.16
C LYS A 447 -5.46 -27.00 7.65
N GLU A 448 -4.66 -27.98 8.10
CA GLU A 448 -4.22 -28.06 9.50
C GLU A 448 -3.20 -26.96 9.86
N GLU A 449 -2.28 -26.64 8.97
CA GLU A 449 -1.23 -25.64 9.19
C GLU A 449 -1.74 -24.20 9.03
N ALA A 450 -2.46 -23.91 7.97
CA ALA A 450 -2.94 -22.57 7.67
C ALA A 450 -4.22 -22.18 8.44
N ASN A 451 -4.97 -23.17 8.97
CA ASN A 451 -6.23 -22.97 9.69
C ASN A 451 -7.15 -21.89 9.09
N PRO A 452 -7.51 -21.99 7.81
CA PRO A 452 -8.22 -20.94 7.09
C PRO A 452 -9.62 -20.72 7.65
N ASN A 453 -10.07 -19.47 7.69
CA ASN A 453 -11.43 -19.10 8.10
C ASN A 453 -12.24 -18.49 6.94
N VAL A 454 -13.56 -18.31 7.15
CA VAL A 454 -14.47 -17.77 6.13
C VAL A 454 -14.05 -16.38 5.65
N THR A 455 -13.58 -15.51 6.55
CA THR A 455 -13.14 -14.16 6.22
C THR A 455 -11.91 -14.18 5.32
N TRP A 456 -10.93 -15.03 5.63
CA TRP A 456 -9.75 -15.23 4.79
C TRP A 456 -10.14 -15.78 3.41
N ALA A 457 -10.97 -16.82 3.38
CA ALA A 457 -11.38 -17.49 2.16
C ALA A 457 -12.18 -16.57 1.21
N SER A 458 -13.02 -15.69 1.77
CA SER A 458 -13.83 -14.74 0.99
C SER A 458 -12.99 -13.71 0.21
N ARG A 459 -11.71 -13.54 0.54
CA ARG A 459 -10.76 -12.72 -0.22
C ARG A 459 -10.46 -13.31 -1.61
N TYR A 460 -10.61 -14.63 -1.75
CA TYR A 460 -10.25 -15.38 -2.95
C TYR A 460 -11.48 -16.02 -3.60
N ASN A 461 -12.34 -16.68 -2.80
CA ASN A 461 -13.55 -17.31 -3.29
C ASN A 461 -14.56 -17.53 -2.15
N ASN A 462 -15.85 -17.28 -2.41
CA ASN A 462 -16.93 -17.35 -1.41
C ASN A 462 -17.47 -18.78 -1.14
N TYR A 463 -16.82 -19.85 -1.62
CA TYR A 463 -17.29 -21.23 -1.48
C TYR A 463 -16.63 -21.99 -0.32
N PHE A 464 -16.27 -21.30 0.77
CA PHE A 464 -15.50 -21.89 1.87
C PHE A 464 -16.13 -23.16 2.45
N ASP A 465 -17.37 -23.07 2.91
CA ASP A 465 -18.05 -24.22 3.55
C ASP A 465 -18.16 -25.42 2.61
N LYS A 466 -18.50 -25.18 1.36
CA LYS A 466 -18.59 -26.18 0.32
C LYS A 466 -17.25 -26.84 0.04
N THR A 467 -16.21 -26.06 -0.02
CA THR A 467 -14.83 -26.52 -0.27
C THR A 467 -14.32 -27.36 0.91
N MET A 468 -14.58 -26.93 2.14
CA MET A 468 -14.18 -27.67 3.33
C MET A 468 -14.96 -28.98 3.49
N LEU A 469 -16.23 -28.98 3.11
CA LEU A 469 -17.06 -30.20 3.07
C LEU A 469 -16.51 -31.18 2.03
N PHE A 470 -16.18 -30.73 0.83
CA PHE A 470 -15.56 -31.56 -0.21
C PHE A 470 -14.26 -32.21 0.28
N LEU A 471 -13.36 -31.41 0.88
CA LEU A 471 -12.09 -31.91 1.42
C LEU A 471 -12.30 -32.95 2.51
N SER A 472 -13.27 -32.72 3.40
CA SER A 472 -13.64 -33.68 4.46
C SER A 472 -14.21 -34.98 3.88
N HIS A 473 -15.03 -34.89 2.83
CA HIS A 473 -15.58 -36.06 2.11
C HIS A 473 -14.46 -36.85 1.41
N CYS A 474 -13.51 -36.18 0.76
CA CYS A 474 -12.35 -36.83 0.15
C CYS A 474 -11.54 -37.62 1.19
N LYS A 475 -11.31 -37.05 2.37
CA LYS A 475 -10.59 -37.74 3.48
C LYS A 475 -11.33 -38.95 3.97
N GLN A 476 -12.62 -38.79 4.26
CA GLN A 476 -13.44 -39.88 4.75
C GLN A 476 -13.46 -41.08 3.77
N GLN A 477 -13.61 -40.80 2.48
CA GLN A 477 -13.60 -41.86 1.45
C GLN A 477 -12.22 -42.53 1.33
N SER A 478 -11.15 -41.78 1.43
CA SER A 478 -9.77 -42.30 1.41
C SER A 478 -9.53 -43.22 2.61
N GLU A 479 -9.98 -42.87 3.81
CA GLU A 479 -9.87 -43.67 5.02
C GLU A 479 -10.67 -44.98 4.92
N LEU A 480 -11.91 -44.89 4.41
CA LEU A 480 -12.72 -46.08 4.17
C LEU A 480 -12.09 -47.05 3.17
N GLN A 481 -11.53 -46.53 2.09
CA GLN A 481 -10.81 -47.33 1.11
C GLN A 481 -9.58 -48.00 1.71
N LEU A 482 -8.84 -47.31 2.57
CA LEU A 482 -7.66 -47.85 3.25
C LEU A 482 -8.09 -49.01 4.20
N GLN A 483 -9.11 -48.78 5.03
CA GLN A 483 -9.66 -49.80 5.92
C GLN A 483 -10.14 -51.03 5.16
N TYR A 484 -10.83 -50.85 4.03
CA TYR A 484 -11.26 -51.94 3.18
C TYR A 484 -10.07 -52.73 2.60
N LYS A 485 -9.03 -52.05 2.13
CA LYS A 485 -7.81 -52.72 1.65
C LYS A 485 -7.11 -53.50 2.75
N GLU A 486 -7.00 -52.94 3.95
CA GLU A 486 -6.41 -53.65 5.10
C GLU A 486 -7.22 -54.89 5.51
N GLN A 487 -8.55 -54.74 5.58
CA GLN A 487 -9.42 -55.91 5.88
C GLN A 487 -9.27 -57.01 4.83
N LYS A 488 -9.21 -56.62 3.55
CA LYS A 488 -8.99 -57.58 2.45
C LYS A 488 -7.63 -58.25 2.54
N GLN A 489 -6.57 -57.52 2.87
CA GLN A 489 -5.25 -58.09 3.09
C GLN A 489 -5.21 -59.04 4.31
N LYS A 490 -5.80 -58.60 5.44
CA LYS A 490 -5.91 -59.47 6.65
C LYS A 490 -6.67 -60.74 6.35
N SER A 491 -7.77 -60.67 5.59
CA SER A 491 -8.56 -61.85 5.20
C SER A 491 -7.80 -62.77 4.25
N ALA A 492 -7.05 -62.20 3.29
CA ALA A 492 -6.21 -62.96 2.38
C ALA A 492 -5.05 -63.67 3.10
N LEU A 493 -4.41 -62.98 4.06
CA LEU A 493 -3.39 -63.58 4.93
C LEU A 493 -3.93 -64.70 5.80
N ARG A 494 -5.15 -64.56 6.37
CA ARG A 494 -5.79 -65.62 7.14
C ARG A 494 -6.08 -66.83 6.27
N LYS A 495 -6.61 -66.62 5.05
CA LYS A 495 -6.84 -67.74 4.09
C LYS A 495 -5.54 -68.42 3.70
N ALA A 496 -4.47 -67.66 3.38
CA ALA A 496 -3.17 -68.20 3.05
C ALA A 496 -2.58 -69.03 4.22
N ARG A 497 -2.71 -68.58 5.48
CA ARG A 497 -2.27 -69.34 6.66
C ARG A 497 -3.07 -70.62 6.87
N LEU A 498 -4.40 -70.63 6.67
CA LEU A 498 -5.22 -71.79 6.74
C LEU A 498 -4.85 -72.86 5.67
N ILE A 499 -4.60 -72.39 4.43
CA ILE A 499 -4.15 -73.28 3.36
C ILE A 499 -2.77 -73.84 3.68
N ALA A 500 -1.84 -73.06 4.19
CA ALA A 500 -0.50 -73.50 4.58
C ALA A 500 -0.57 -74.56 5.72
N LEU A 501 -1.46 -74.33 6.75
CA LEU A 501 -1.69 -75.26 7.81
C LEU A 501 -2.29 -76.59 7.28
N PHE A 502 -3.29 -76.50 6.37
CA PHE A 502 -3.89 -77.66 5.74
C PHE A 502 -2.87 -78.47 4.94
N ILE A 503 -2.01 -77.86 4.15
CA ILE A 503 -0.95 -78.53 3.42
C ILE A 503 0.09 -79.14 4.38
N SER A 504 0.45 -78.45 5.47
CA SER A 504 1.33 -79.03 6.49
C SER A 504 0.74 -80.25 7.20
N CYS A 505 -0.59 -80.24 7.52
CA CYS A 505 -1.28 -81.37 8.10
C CYS A 505 -1.32 -82.57 7.12
N ILE A 506 -1.55 -82.35 5.84
CA ILE A 506 -1.53 -83.44 4.84
C ILE A 506 -0.10 -83.97 4.69
N ALA A 507 0.91 -83.19 4.67
CA ALA A 507 2.29 -83.64 4.64
C ALA A 507 2.67 -84.47 5.86
N LEU A 508 2.20 -84.12 7.04
CA LEU A 508 2.42 -84.86 8.27
C LEU A 508 1.64 -86.19 8.32
N MET A 509 0.49 -86.32 7.64
CA MET A 509 -0.25 -87.59 7.56
C MET A 509 0.23 -88.51 6.46
N SER A 510 1.09 -88.09 5.58
CA SER A 510 1.72 -88.86 4.49
C SER A 510 3.12 -89.42 4.85
N PHE A 511 3.59 -89.19 6.07
CA PHE A 511 4.73 -89.81 6.70
C PHE A 511 4.23 -90.81 7.78
#